data_cc4dcf087224ad7127f387468719a182
#
_entry.id   cc4dcf087224ad7127f387468719a182
#
_cell.length_a   1.000
_cell.length_b   1.000
_cell.length_c   1.000
_cell.angle_alpha   90.00
_cell.angle_beta   90.00
_cell.angle_gamma   90.00
#
_symmetry.space_group_name_H-M   'P 1'
#
loop_
_entity.id
_entity.type
_entity.pdbx_description
1 polymer ?
#
loop_
_entity_poly.entity_id
_entity_poly.type
_entity_poly.pdbx_seq_one_letter_code
_entity_poly.pdbx_strand_id
1 'polypeptide(L)'
;MKNLYKRFSKLIFRFDDAENLEGVDKHPYHLNYERGQYRESDLVKIIRGALPKFALTPEEYKKLVDDDDLDEIYRLAFSRISQAKKNMKGDYGELLLFLILKSFYGADKLVTKVKLRSSVKDQIKGFDCAHFGIDELGNVSLWLGEVKFYKSFSNAVTDIVEEIHQHVTDDYLKNEFSILCPNIEYNNNVEIPEEIIDYLDGTVTLDDVKIVIPALVTYE
;
A
#
# COMPACT_ATOMS: atom_id res chain seq x y z
N MET A 1 7.32 13.25 -11.23
CA MET A 1 6.64 12.31 -10.30
C MET A 1 5.20 12.70 -9.96
N LYS A 2 4.93 13.93 -9.61
CA LYS A 2 3.53 14.43 -9.39
C LYS A 2 2.53 14.05 -10.51
N ASN A 3 3.02 13.76 -11.73
CA ASN A 3 2.17 13.43 -12.86
C ASN A 3 1.53 12.02 -12.79
N LEU A 4 2.21 11.00 -12.24
CA LEU A 4 1.68 9.62 -12.18
C LEU A 4 0.46 9.54 -11.25
N TYR A 5 0.61 9.98 -10.01
CA TYR A 5 -0.47 9.97 -9.01
C TYR A 5 -1.64 10.88 -9.40
N LYS A 6 -1.33 12.06 -9.99
CA LYS A 6 -2.36 12.94 -10.56
C LYS A 6 -3.09 12.30 -11.74
N ARG A 7 -2.43 11.47 -12.55
CA ARG A 7 -3.09 10.73 -13.62
C ARG A 7 -3.96 9.62 -13.06
N PHE A 8 -3.49 8.92 -12.02
CA PHE A 8 -4.27 7.90 -11.33
C PHE A 8 -5.54 8.48 -10.72
N SER A 9 -5.46 9.59 -9.96
CA SER A 9 -6.64 10.24 -9.36
C SER A 9 -7.64 10.80 -10.39
N LYS A 10 -7.23 11.01 -11.63
CA LYS A 10 -8.14 11.36 -12.73
C LYS A 10 -8.75 10.15 -13.44
N LEU A 11 -8.11 8.99 -13.31
CA LEU A 11 -8.56 7.76 -13.94
C LEU A 11 -9.54 6.99 -13.05
N ILE A 12 -9.40 7.13 -11.74
CA ILE A 12 -10.23 6.46 -10.74
C ILE A 12 -11.17 7.50 -10.12
N PHE A 13 -12.47 7.26 -10.19
CA PHE A 13 -13.44 8.01 -9.42
C PHE A 13 -13.55 7.47 -8.01
N ARG A 14 -13.45 8.34 -7.02
CA ARG A 14 -13.82 8.05 -5.64
C ARG A 14 -15.19 8.67 -5.40
N PHE A 15 -16.09 7.86 -4.87
CA PHE A 15 -17.37 8.34 -4.37
C PHE A 15 -17.23 8.57 -2.87
N ASP A 16 -17.63 9.74 -2.43
CA ASP A 16 -17.71 10.02 -1.00
C ASP A 16 -19.07 9.51 -0.51
N ASP A 17 -19.06 8.51 0.36
CA ASP A 17 -20.27 8.04 1.02
C ASP A 17 -20.63 9.05 2.12
N ALA A 18 -21.82 9.60 2.03
CA ALA A 18 -22.29 10.62 2.97
C ALA A 18 -22.70 10.00 4.34
N GLU A 19 -22.81 8.69 4.43
CA GLU A 19 -23.20 7.98 5.65
C GLU A 19 -22.00 7.23 6.25
N ASN A 20 -21.32 7.88 7.18
CA ASN A 20 -20.35 7.21 8.05
C ASN A 20 -21.12 6.44 9.11
N LEU A 21 -21.38 5.15 8.86
CA LEU A 21 -22.01 4.25 9.81
C LEU A 21 -20.92 3.63 10.69
N GLU A 22 -20.99 3.86 11.98
CA GLU A 22 -20.20 3.17 13.01
C GLU A 22 -18.68 3.40 12.99
N GLY A 23 -18.20 4.57 12.53
CA GLY A 23 -16.79 4.92 12.59
C GLY A 23 -15.91 4.24 11.52
N VAL A 24 -16.52 3.63 10.50
CA VAL A 24 -15.81 3.06 9.35
C VAL A 24 -16.07 3.90 8.10
N ASP A 25 -15.02 4.59 7.62
CA ASP A 25 -15.09 5.34 6.38
C ASP A 25 -15.12 4.40 5.17
N LYS A 26 -16.12 4.56 4.32
CA LYS A 26 -16.30 3.76 3.09
C LYS A 26 -16.10 4.63 1.86
N HIS A 27 -15.19 4.21 1.01
CA HIS A 27 -14.88 4.93 -0.23
C HIS A 27 -14.98 3.99 -1.43
N PRO A 28 -16.14 3.94 -2.11
CA PRO A 28 -16.25 3.22 -3.37
C PRO A 28 -15.37 3.87 -4.44
N TYR A 29 -14.65 3.06 -5.19
CA TYR A 29 -13.83 3.47 -6.31
C TYR A 29 -14.31 2.84 -7.60
N HIS A 30 -14.21 3.56 -8.67
CA HIS A 30 -14.66 3.11 -9.98
C HIS A 30 -13.68 3.56 -11.08
N LEU A 31 -13.35 2.66 -11.99
CA LEU A 31 -12.53 2.97 -13.15
C LEU A 31 -13.32 3.81 -14.16
N ASN A 32 -12.72 4.88 -14.64
CA ASN A 32 -13.34 5.80 -15.60
C ASN A 32 -13.60 5.11 -16.96
N TYR A 33 -14.56 5.67 -17.70
CA TYR A 33 -14.92 5.23 -19.04
C TYR A 33 -14.46 6.22 -20.10
N GLU A 34 -14.26 5.67 -21.30
CA GLU A 34 -14.18 6.45 -22.52
C GLU A 34 -14.90 5.67 -23.64
N ARG A 35 -15.85 6.34 -24.30
CA ARG A 35 -16.64 5.78 -25.43
C ARG A 35 -17.31 4.42 -25.09
N GLY A 36 -17.85 4.32 -23.89
CA GLY A 36 -18.57 3.12 -23.45
C GLY A 36 -17.70 1.94 -23.00
N GLN A 37 -16.38 2.14 -22.89
CA GLN A 37 -15.44 1.13 -22.43
C GLN A 37 -14.66 1.62 -21.23
N TYR A 38 -14.34 0.72 -20.30
CA TYR A 38 -13.45 1.01 -19.19
C TYR A 38 -12.03 1.32 -19.69
N ARG A 39 -11.38 2.29 -19.08
CA ARG A 39 -10.01 2.71 -19.43
C ARG A 39 -8.96 1.78 -18.83
N GLU A 40 -9.13 0.48 -18.99
CA GLU A 40 -8.22 -0.56 -18.45
C GLU A 40 -6.79 -0.40 -18.97
N SER A 41 -6.61 -0.12 -20.25
CA SER A 41 -5.28 0.08 -20.83
C SER A 41 -4.52 1.25 -20.18
N ASP A 42 -5.24 2.29 -19.75
CA ASP A 42 -4.60 3.43 -19.08
C ASP A 42 -4.27 3.09 -17.64
N LEU A 43 -5.12 2.30 -16.95
CA LEU A 43 -4.82 1.76 -15.63
C LEU A 43 -3.57 0.88 -15.66
N VAL A 44 -3.46 -0.02 -16.62
CA VAL A 44 -2.27 -0.87 -16.81
C VAL A 44 -1.00 -0.06 -17.01
N LYS A 45 -1.05 1.03 -17.81
CA LYS A 45 0.10 1.93 -17.99
C LYS A 45 0.51 2.62 -16.69
N ILE A 46 -0.46 3.02 -15.87
CA ILE A 46 -0.20 3.66 -14.58
C ILE A 46 0.39 2.66 -13.59
N ILE A 47 -0.20 1.47 -13.47
CA ILE A 47 0.29 0.38 -12.63
C ILE A 47 1.74 0.02 -13.01
N ARG A 48 2.01 -0.17 -14.31
CA ARG A 48 3.37 -0.43 -14.81
C ARG A 48 4.34 0.70 -14.44
N GLY A 49 3.91 1.95 -14.58
CA GLY A 49 4.75 3.10 -14.24
C GLY A 49 4.99 3.27 -12.73
N ALA A 50 4.11 2.74 -11.88
CA ALA A 50 4.24 2.78 -10.43
C ALA A 50 5.10 1.63 -9.88
N LEU A 51 5.17 0.51 -10.60
CA LEU A 51 5.80 -0.72 -10.16
C LEU A 51 7.24 -0.54 -9.62
N PRO A 52 8.14 0.20 -10.28
CA PRO A 52 9.48 0.39 -9.74
C PRO A 52 9.51 1.06 -8.37
N LYS A 53 8.61 2.01 -8.14
CA LYS A 53 8.53 2.73 -6.86
C LYS A 53 7.87 1.92 -5.75
N PHE A 54 7.01 1.00 -6.13
CA PHE A 54 6.41 0.06 -5.22
C PHE A 54 7.40 -1.02 -4.80
N ALA A 55 8.11 -1.63 -5.76
CA ALA A 55 8.90 -2.83 -5.54
C ALA A 55 10.37 -2.58 -5.19
N LEU A 56 10.92 -1.40 -5.52
CA LEU A 56 12.32 -1.05 -5.23
C LEU A 56 12.43 -0.12 -4.04
N THR A 57 13.55 -0.19 -3.32
CA THR A 57 13.88 0.85 -2.34
C THR A 57 14.20 2.17 -3.04
N PRO A 58 14.09 3.30 -2.33
CA PRO A 58 14.50 4.59 -2.87
C PRO A 58 15.96 4.63 -3.32
N GLU A 59 16.85 3.94 -2.61
CA GLU A 59 18.27 3.85 -2.94
C GLU A 59 18.52 3.04 -4.21
N GLU A 60 17.90 1.85 -4.32
CA GLU A 60 18.01 1.02 -5.52
C GLU A 60 17.48 1.76 -6.75
N TYR A 61 16.30 2.40 -6.61
CA TYR A 61 15.71 3.17 -7.69
C TYR A 61 16.61 4.33 -8.10
N LYS A 62 17.15 5.08 -7.13
CA LYS A 62 18.04 6.21 -7.39
C LYS A 62 19.32 5.77 -8.10
N LYS A 63 19.97 4.71 -7.60
CA LYS A 63 21.18 4.17 -8.19
C LYS A 63 20.98 3.82 -9.66
N LEU A 64 19.93 3.08 -9.98
CA LEU A 64 19.64 2.68 -11.38
C LEU A 64 19.28 3.88 -12.28
N VAL A 65 18.65 4.92 -11.73
CA VAL A 65 18.40 6.17 -12.46
C VAL A 65 19.71 6.94 -12.71
N ASP A 66 20.59 7.00 -11.74
CA ASP A 66 21.89 7.70 -11.85
C ASP A 66 22.82 6.95 -12.83
N ASP A 67 22.71 5.62 -12.92
CA ASP A 67 23.43 4.77 -13.87
C ASP A 67 22.79 4.77 -15.29
N ASP A 68 21.69 5.51 -15.50
CA ASP A 68 20.89 5.56 -16.75
C ASP A 68 20.40 4.19 -17.25
N ASP A 69 20.22 3.23 -16.34
CA ASP A 69 19.79 1.86 -16.63
C ASP A 69 18.28 1.67 -16.43
N LEU A 70 17.50 2.27 -17.32
CA LEU A 70 16.04 2.26 -17.24
C LEU A 70 15.44 0.86 -17.45
N ASP A 71 16.09 0.02 -18.28
CA ASP A 71 15.62 -1.34 -18.53
C ASP A 71 15.81 -2.21 -17.28
N GLU A 72 16.93 -2.04 -16.58
CA GLU A 72 17.22 -2.76 -15.34
C GLU A 72 16.24 -2.38 -14.21
N ILE A 73 15.80 -1.12 -14.14
CA ILE A 73 14.78 -0.67 -13.20
C ILE A 73 13.51 -1.53 -13.32
N TYR A 74 13.00 -1.71 -14.53
CA TYR A 74 11.80 -2.52 -14.74
C TYR A 74 12.06 -4.02 -14.56
N ARG A 75 13.20 -4.52 -15.03
CA ARG A 75 13.59 -5.92 -14.88
C ARG A 75 13.64 -6.32 -13.39
N LEU A 76 14.31 -5.51 -12.59
CA LEU A 76 14.43 -5.75 -11.15
C LEU A 76 13.08 -5.63 -10.44
N ALA A 77 12.29 -4.60 -10.75
CA ALA A 77 10.96 -4.43 -10.18
C ALA A 77 10.03 -5.61 -10.50
N PHE A 78 10.00 -6.07 -11.74
CA PHE A 78 9.20 -7.23 -12.13
C PHE A 78 9.70 -8.54 -11.50
N SER A 79 10.99 -8.69 -11.27
CA SER A 79 11.54 -9.90 -10.64
C SER A 79 11.06 -10.10 -9.20
N ARG A 80 10.64 -9.03 -8.53
CA ARG A 80 10.11 -9.05 -7.15
C ARG A 80 8.63 -9.36 -7.07
N ILE A 81 7.89 -9.14 -8.15
CA ILE A 81 6.48 -9.53 -8.20
C ILE A 81 6.39 -11.05 -8.34
N SER A 82 5.51 -11.66 -7.56
CA SER A 82 5.31 -13.09 -7.59
C SER A 82 4.94 -13.58 -8.98
N GLN A 83 5.68 -14.55 -9.48
CA GLN A 83 5.37 -15.23 -10.75
C GLN A 83 4.34 -16.34 -10.58
N ALA A 84 4.03 -16.73 -9.35
CA ALA A 84 2.99 -17.70 -9.07
C ALA A 84 1.62 -17.05 -9.30
N LYS A 85 0.84 -17.58 -10.25
CA LYS A 85 -0.50 -17.05 -10.61
C LYS A 85 -1.41 -16.83 -9.39
N LYS A 86 -1.25 -17.63 -8.34
CA LYS A 86 -2.06 -17.52 -7.10
C LYS A 86 -1.69 -16.27 -6.29
N ASN A 87 -0.41 -15.88 -6.25
CA ASN A 87 0.06 -14.77 -5.42
C ASN A 87 0.16 -13.45 -6.22
N MET A 88 0.19 -13.55 -7.55
CA MET A 88 0.30 -12.37 -8.44
C MET A 88 -0.86 -11.38 -8.25
N LYS A 89 -2.07 -11.87 -8.01
CA LYS A 89 -3.23 -11.00 -7.73
C LYS A 89 -3.03 -10.20 -6.44
N GLY A 90 -2.47 -10.80 -5.39
CA GLY A 90 -2.13 -10.12 -4.14
C GLY A 90 -1.17 -8.97 -4.36
N ASP A 91 -0.03 -9.24 -5.01
CA ASP A 91 1.01 -8.22 -5.25
C ASP A 91 0.48 -7.01 -6.06
N TYR A 92 -0.38 -7.25 -7.05
CA TYR A 92 -1.03 -6.17 -7.79
C TYR A 92 -2.09 -5.44 -6.96
N GLY A 93 -2.73 -6.12 -6.03
CA GLY A 93 -3.64 -5.51 -5.07
C GLY A 93 -2.90 -4.57 -4.11
N GLU A 94 -1.77 -5.02 -3.56
CA GLU A 94 -0.89 -4.18 -2.74
C GLU A 94 -0.42 -2.94 -3.52
N LEU A 95 -0.03 -3.10 -4.80
CA LEU A 95 0.34 -2.00 -5.68
C LEU A 95 -0.83 -1.03 -5.93
N LEU A 96 -2.05 -1.55 -6.09
CA LEU A 96 -3.24 -0.72 -6.26
C LEU A 96 -3.54 0.06 -4.97
N LEU A 97 -3.48 -0.59 -3.80
CA LEU A 97 -3.61 0.07 -2.51
C LEU A 97 -2.56 1.18 -2.33
N PHE A 98 -1.29 0.89 -2.62
CA PHE A 98 -0.23 1.90 -2.62
C PHE A 98 -0.56 3.12 -3.47
N LEU A 99 -1.09 2.92 -4.69
CA LEU A 99 -1.51 4.01 -5.57
C LEU A 99 -2.68 4.81 -4.99
N ILE A 100 -3.66 4.14 -4.39
CA ILE A 100 -4.81 4.78 -3.74
C ILE A 100 -4.34 5.62 -2.55
N LEU A 101 -3.57 5.05 -1.64
CA LEU A 101 -3.09 5.72 -0.44
C LEU A 101 -2.27 6.96 -0.78
N LYS A 102 -1.36 6.84 -1.76
CA LYS A 102 -0.56 7.99 -2.17
C LYS A 102 -1.35 9.05 -2.93
N SER A 103 -2.31 8.64 -3.78
CA SER A 103 -3.02 9.57 -4.67
C SER A 103 -4.16 10.33 -4.02
N PHE A 104 -4.86 9.71 -3.07
CA PHE A 104 -6.07 10.27 -2.45
C PHE A 104 -5.87 10.70 -1.00
N TYR A 105 -4.91 10.10 -0.30
CA TYR A 105 -4.65 10.37 1.13
C TYR A 105 -3.27 10.98 1.40
N GLY A 106 -2.42 11.06 0.39
CA GLY A 106 -1.07 11.61 0.55
C GLY A 106 -0.13 10.73 1.37
N ALA A 107 -0.58 9.54 1.79
CA ALA A 107 0.20 8.65 2.64
C ALA A 107 1.49 8.19 1.95
N ASP A 108 2.59 8.22 2.69
CA ASP A 108 3.92 7.83 2.21
C ASP A 108 4.26 6.40 2.61
N LYS A 109 4.90 5.68 1.69
CA LYS A 109 5.29 4.28 1.88
C LYS A 109 6.43 4.19 2.91
N LEU A 110 6.27 3.28 3.89
CA LEU A 110 7.34 2.85 4.78
C LEU A 110 7.98 1.58 4.26
N VAL A 111 7.17 0.55 4.04
CA VAL A 111 7.62 -0.75 3.54
C VAL A 111 6.49 -1.47 2.82
N THR A 112 6.83 -2.37 1.91
CA THR A 112 5.88 -3.27 1.23
C THR A 112 6.22 -4.72 1.52
N LYS A 113 5.22 -5.59 1.53
CA LYS A 113 5.39 -7.04 1.71
C LYS A 113 6.29 -7.66 0.63
N VAL A 114 6.21 -7.14 -0.59
CA VAL A 114 7.08 -7.50 -1.71
C VAL A 114 8.56 -7.29 -1.37
N LYS A 115 8.89 -6.25 -0.61
CA LYS A 115 10.26 -5.97 -0.15
C LYS A 115 10.71 -6.92 0.96
N LEU A 116 9.82 -7.29 1.87
CA LEU A 116 10.13 -8.13 3.02
C LEU A 116 10.43 -9.59 2.64
N ARG A 117 10.02 -10.04 1.46
CA ARG A 117 10.25 -11.41 1.01
C ARG A 117 11.74 -11.66 0.77
N SER A 118 12.27 -12.72 1.37
CA SER A 118 13.63 -13.21 1.09
C SER A 118 13.68 -13.94 -0.26
N SER A 119 12.56 -14.52 -0.69
CA SER A 119 12.37 -15.09 -2.02
C SER A 119 10.96 -14.83 -2.56
N VAL A 120 10.78 -14.88 -3.89
CA VAL A 120 9.47 -14.73 -4.54
C VAL A 120 8.44 -15.78 -4.09
N LYS A 121 8.90 -16.86 -3.46
CA LYS A 121 8.04 -17.95 -2.95
C LYS A 121 7.66 -17.78 -1.49
N ASP A 122 8.31 -16.88 -0.77
CA ASP A 122 8.05 -16.68 0.66
C ASP A 122 6.70 -16.05 0.87
N GLN A 123 5.97 -16.64 1.81
CA GLN A 123 4.71 -16.08 2.28
C GLN A 123 4.96 -15.39 3.61
N ILE A 124 4.99 -14.07 3.59
CA ILE A 124 5.11 -13.25 4.79
C ILE A 124 3.72 -13.09 5.39
N LYS A 125 3.60 -13.40 6.67
CA LYS A 125 2.40 -13.10 7.47
C LYS A 125 2.47 -11.64 7.89
N GLY A 126 1.33 -11.04 8.15
CA GLY A 126 1.23 -9.65 8.58
C GLY A 126 0.46 -8.79 7.59
N PHE A 127 0.36 -7.51 7.87
CA PHE A 127 -0.26 -6.55 6.97
C PHE A 127 0.43 -6.51 5.61
N ASP A 128 -0.34 -6.27 4.55
CA ASP A 128 0.19 -6.27 3.18
C ASP A 128 1.12 -5.09 2.90
N CYS A 129 0.95 -3.97 3.59
CA CYS A 129 1.82 -2.81 3.47
C CYS A 129 1.77 -1.91 4.71
N ALA A 130 2.85 -1.16 4.93
CA ALA A 130 2.91 -0.10 5.93
C ALA A 130 3.21 1.25 5.27
N HIS A 131 2.45 2.25 5.66
CA HIS A 131 2.55 3.64 5.22
C HIS A 131 2.44 4.56 6.43
N PHE A 132 2.71 5.84 6.26
CA PHE A 132 2.35 6.86 7.23
C PHE A 132 1.62 8.01 6.55
N GLY A 133 0.75 8.65 7.30
CA GLY A 133 0.03 9.84 6.88
C GLY A 133 0.21 10.97 7.88
N ILE A 134 0.16 12.21 7.38
CA ILE A 134 0.15 13.43 8.18
C ILE A 134 -1.10 14.18 7.79
N ASP A 135 -1.97 14.49 8.76
CA ASP A 135 -3.18 15.24 8.51
C ASP A 135 -2.90 16.76 8.39
N GLU A 136 -3.94 17.54 8.08
CA GLU A 136 -3.83 19.00 7.92
C GLU A 136 -3.42 19.71 9.23
N LEU A 137 -3.59 19.08 10.37
CA LEU A 137 -3.20 19.60 11.68
C LEU A 137 -1.79 19.17 12.09
N GLY A 138 -1.14 18.36 11.27
CA GLY A 138 0.21 17.83 11.54
C GLY A 138 0.21 16.55 12.36
N ASN A 139 -0.95 15.94 12.68
CA ASN A 139 -0.98 14.68 13.44
C ASN A 139 -0.52 13.54 12.53
N VAL A 140 0.36 12.73 13.07
CA VAL A 140 0.94 11.58 12.39
C VAL A 140 0.11 10.32 12.65
N SER A 141 0.01 9.43 11.67
CA SER A 141 -0.67 8.15 11.79
C SER A 141 0.08 7.05 11.03
N LEU A 142 0.13 5.86 11.62
CA LEU A 142 0.64 4.65 10.99
C LEU A 142 -0.50 3.94 10.25
N TRP A 143 -0.27 3.61 8.99
CA TRP A 143 -1.27 2.99 8.12
C TRP A 143 -0.85 1.57 7.78
N LEU A 144 -1.58 0.58 8.27
CA LEU A 144 -1.34 -0.84 8.07
C LEU A 144 -2.41 -1.39 7.13
N GLY A 145 -2.04 -1.63 5.89
CA GLY A 145 -2.98 -1.93 4.81
C GLY A 145 -3.24 -3.42 4.61
N GLU A 146 -4.48 -3.78 4.26
CA GLU A 146 -4.91 -5.13 3.93
C GLU A 146 -5.65 -5.15 2.60
N VAL A 147 -5.44 -6.21 1.78
CA VAL A 147 -5.99 -6.30 0.42
C VAL A 147 -6.62 -7.64 0.16
N LYS A 148 -7.84 -7.64 -0.38
CA LYS A 148 -8.55 -8.85 -0.79
C LYS A 148 -9.07 -8.75 -2.23
N PHE A 149 -8.63 -9.70 -3.06
CA PHE A 149 -9.10 -9.89 -4.44
C PHE A 149 -9.98 -11.14 -4.52
N TYR A 150 -11.29 -10.93 -4.52
CA TYR A 150 -12.27 -12.00 -4.50
C TYR A 150 -13.25 -11.86 -5.67
N LYS A 151 -13.96 -12.96 -5.98
CA LYS A 151 -15.11 -12.91 -6.89
C LYS A 151 -16.38 -12.43 -6.18
N SER A 152 -16.46 -12.61 -4.88
CA SER A 152 -17.60 -12.25 -4.04
C SER A 152 -17.21 -11.18 -3.07
N PHE A 153 -17.91 -10.05 -3.10
CA PHE A 153 -17.74 -8.96 -2.14
C PHE A 153 -17.97 -9.41 -0.70
N SER A 154 -19.04 -10.15 -0.45
CA SER A 154 -19.39 -10.64 0.90
C SER A 154 -18.26 -11.48 1.51
N ASN A 155 -17.71 -12.43 0.73
CA ASN A 155 -16.61 -13.27 1.21
C ASN A 155 -15.36 -12.44 1.48
N ALA A 156 -15.05 -11.47 0.61
CA ALA A 156 -13.90 -10.59 0.81
C ALA A 156 -14.02 -9.76 2.09
N VAL A 157 -15.22 -9.23 2.37
CA VAL A 157 -15.47 -8.46 3.60
C VAL A 157 -15.38 -9.35 4.83
N THR A 158 -15.95 -10.56 4.80
CA THR A 158 -15.86 -11.49 5.93
C THR A 158 -14.41 -11.82 6.26
N ASP A 159 -13.63 -12.23 5.26
CA ASP A 159 -12.23 -12.61 5.45
C ASP A 159 -11.38 -11.44 5.96
N ILE A 160 -11.61 -10.21 5.43
CA ILE A 160 -10.83 -9.04 5.85
C ILE A 160 -11.15 -8.63 7.29
N VAL A 161 -12.41 -8.74 7.70
CA VAL A 161 -12.82 -8.45 9.09
C VAL A 161 -12.19 -9.47 10.05
N GLU A 162 -12.20 -10.76 9.71
CA GLU A 162 -11.58 -11.81 10.52
C GLU A 162 -10.06 -11.58 10.66
N GLU A 163 -9.37 -11.23 9.57
CA GLU A 163 -7.94 -10.93 9.60
C GLU A 163 -7.62 -9.69 10.42
N ILE A 164 -8.36 -8.58 10.22
CA ILE A 164 -8.16 -7.37 11.02
C ILE A 164 -8.33 -7.68 12.51
N HIS A 165 -9.35 -8.43 12.89
CA HIS A 165 -9.54 -8.83 14.30
C HIS A 165 -8.35 -9.60 14.88
N GLN A 166 -7.69 -10.44 14.09
CA GLN A 166 -6.48 -11.14 14.50
C GLN A 166 -5.27 -10.21 14.58
N HIS A 167 -5.17 -9.25 13.64
CA HIS A 167 -4.02 -8.38 13.49
C HIS A 167 -3.99 -7.19 14.48
N VAL A 168 -5.13 -6.83 15.09
CA VAL A 168 -5.19 -5.74 16.06
C VAL A 168 -4.96 -6.16 17.51
N THR A 169 -4.53 -7.39 17.78
CA THR A 169 -4.12 -7.80 19.11
C THR A 169 -2.76 -7.20 19.45
N ASP A 170 -2.54 -6.85 20.73
CA ASP A 170 -1.30 -6.24 21.20
C ASP A 170 -0.04 -7.05 20.83
N ASP A 171 -0.10 -8.36 21.03
CA ASP A 171 1.02 -9.23 20.72
C ASP A 171 1.31 -9.27 19.23
N TYR A 172 0.26 -9.24 18.41
CA TYR A 172 0.41 -9.23 16.96
C TYR A 172 1.02 -7.89 16.49
N LEU A 173 0.50 -6.75 16.95
CA LEU A 173 1.02 -5.43 16.58
C LEU A 173 2.47 -5.25 17.00
N LYS A 174 2.85 -5.67 18.20
CA LYS A 174 4.24 -5.63 18.67
C LYS A 174 5.18 -6.47 17.79
N ASN A 175 4.73 -7.66 17.40
CA ASN A 175 5.48 -8.51 16.48
C ASN A 175 5.61 -7.86 15.09
N GLU A 176 4.53 -7.28 14.58
CA GLU A 176 4.53 -6.58 13.30
C GLU A 176 5.50 -5.39 13.32
N PHE A 177 5.46 -4.56 14.35
CA PHE A 177 6.37 -3.42 14.51
C PHE A 177 7.83 -3.86 14.56
N SER A 178 8.14 -4.97 15.23
CA SER A 178 9.49 -5.53 15.26
C SER A 178 10.01 -5.96 13.89
N ILE A 179 9.10 -6.33 12.97
CA ILE A 179 9.44 -6.66 11.58
C ILE A 179 9.57 -5.39 10.73
N LEU A 180 8.67 -4.43 10.93
CA LEU A 180 8.63 -3.20 10.13
C LEU A 180 9.83 -2.30 10.43
N CYS A 181 10.15 -2.05 11.70
CA CYS A 181 11.18 -1.10 12.11
C CYS A 181 12.54 -1.29 11.41
N PRO A 182 13.16 -2.48 11.40
CA PRO A 182 14.45 -2.67 10.72
C PRO A 182 14.38 -2.64 9.19
N ASN A 183 13.17 -2.64 8.61
CA ASN A 183 12.94 -2.72 7.17
C ASN A 183 12.39 -1.43 6.57
N ILE A 184 12.29 -0.35 7.35
CA ILE A 184 11.82 0.96 6.87
C ILE A 184 12.68 1.43 5.70
N GLU A 185 12.01 1.88 4.65
CA GLU A 185 12.66 2.42 3.47
C GLU A 185 12.88 3.92 3.60
N TYR A 186 14.05 4.32 4.06
CA TYR A 186 14.42 5.73 4.15
C TYR A 186 14.52 6.35 2.76
N ASN A 187 13.87 7.50 2.58
CA ASN A 187 13.86 8.24 1.33
C ASN A 187 14.33 9.67 1.57
N ASN A 188 15.42 10.07 0.94
CA ASN A 188 15.99 11.43 1.06
C ASN A 188 15.00 12.55 0.66
N ASN A 189 13.87 12.22 0.01
CA ASN A 189 12.86 13.18 -0.42
C ASN A 189 11.59 13.17 0.47
N VAL A 190 11.50 12.25 1.42
CA VAL A 190 10.39 12.14 2.38
C VAL A 190 11.02 11.89 3.74
N GLU A 191 10.90 12.86 4.60
CA GLU A 191 11.30 12.73 6.01
C GLU A 191 10.24 11.89 6.73
N ILE A 192 10.68 10.82 7.38
CA ILE A 192 9.81 9.99 8.20
C ILE A 192 9.70 10.71 9.55
N PRO A 193 8.48 11.04 10.01
CA PRO A 193 8.30 11.67 11.32
C PRO A 193 8.90 10.82 12.45
N GLU A 194 9.49 11.46 13.44
CA GLU A 194 10.10 10.79 14.59
C GLU A 194 9.06 9.95 15.34
N GLU A 195 7.82 10.43 15.44
CA GLU A 195 6.71 9.69 16.03
C GLU A 195 6.45 8.32 15.38
N ILE A 196 6.69 8.19 14.07
CA ILE A 196 6.57 6.87 13.40
C ILE A 196 7.69 5.94 13.84
N ILE A 197 8.89 6.46 14.03
CA ILE A 197 10.02 5.67 14.53
C ILE A 197 9.72 5.22 15.96
N ASP A 198 9.27 6.14 16.81
CA ASP A 198 8.88 5.85 18.20
C ASP A 198 7.75 4.81 18.29
N TYR A 199 6.80 4.84 17.34
CA TYR A 199 5.72 3.84 17.26
C TYR A 199 6.28 2.45 16.95
N LEU A 200 7.23 2.35 16.03
CA LEU A 200 7.72 1.08 15.53
C LEU A 200 8.82 0.46 16.41
N ASP A 201 9.60 1.26 17.11
CA ASP A 201 10.66 0.78 18.01
C ASP A 201 10.15 0.47 19.43
N GLY A 202 8.88 0.82 19.72
CA GLY A 202 8.22 0.51 20.97
C GLY A 202 8.59 1.45 22.11
N THR A 203 9.08 2.67 21.82
CA THR A 203 9.34 3.70 22.84
C THR A 203 8.05 4.31 23.40
N VAL A 204 6.93 4.18 22.67
CA VAL A 204 5.59 4.60 23.11
C VAL A 204 4.67 3.40 23.33
N THR A 205 3.59 3.59 24.08
CA THR A 205 2.60 2.53 24.28
C THR A 205 1.68 2.40 23.06
N LEU A 206 1.09 1.22 22.84
CA LEU A 206 0.16 1.02 21.74
C LEU A 206 -1.07 1.94 21.81
N ASP A 207 -1.45 2.37 22.99
CA ASP A 207 -2.57 3.30 23.20
C ASP A 207 -2.28 4.69 22.63
N ASP A 208 -1.01 5.05 22.50
CA ASP A 208 -0.56 6.34 21.95
C ASP A 208 -0.37 6.29 20.43
N VAL A 209 -0.38 5.10 19.84
CA VAL A 209 -0.17 4.92 18.39
C VAL A 209 -1.48 5.13 17.62
N LYS A 210 -1.54 6.18 16.81
CA LYS A 210 -2.66 6.38 15.89
C LYS A 210 -2.55 5.43 14.70
N ILE A 211 -3.29 4.33 14.72
CA ILE A 211 -3.30 3.33 13.65
C ILE A 211 -4.53 3.55 12.75
N VAL A 212 -4.31 3.51 11.45
CA VAL A 212 -5.35 3.46 10.40
C VAL A 212 -5.18 2.16 9.62
N ILE A 213 -6.26 1.40 9.45
CA ILE A 213 -6.23 0.13 8.73
C ILE A 213 -7.04 0.27 7.43
N PRO A 214 -6.40 0.70 6.34
CA PRO A 214 -7.07 0.75 5.04
C PRO A 214 -7.25 -0.66 4.49
N ALA A 215 -8.49 -1.05 4.25
CA ALA A 215 -8.87 -2.32 3.67
C ALA A 215 -9.32 -2.13 2.21
N LEU A 216 -8.59 -2.71 1.27
CA LEU A 216 -8.96 -2.67 -0.14
C LEU A 216 -9.63 -3.99 -0.56
N VAL A 217 -10.90 -3.89 -0.89
CA VAL A 217 -11.69 -5.02 -1.42
C VAL A 217 -11.95 -4.79 -2.90
N THR A 218 -11.57 -5.75 -3.73
CA THR A 218 -11.95 -5.78 -5.14
C THR A 218 -12.77 -7.03 -5.43
N TYR A 219 -13.74 -6.93 -6.33
CA TYR A 219 -14.60 -8.03 -6.74
C TYR A 219 -14.99 -7.91 -8.22
N GLU A 220 -15.37 -9.02 -8.82
CA GLU A 220 -15.83 -9.10 -10.23
C GLU A 220 -17.36 -9.05 -10.31
#